data_a3ffc28fe0efce5f62425ee79f2df2c3
#
_entry.id   a3ffc28fe0efce5f62425ee79f2df2c3
#
_cell.length_a   1.000
_cell.length_b   1.000
_cell.length_c   1.000
_cell.angle_alpha   90.00
_cell.angle_beta   90.00
_cell.angle_gamma   90.00
#
_symmetry.space_group_name_H-M   'P 1'
#
loop_
_entity.id
_entity.type
_entity.pdbx_description
1 polymer ?
#
loop_
_entity_poly.entity_id
_entity_poly.type
_entity_poly.pdbx_seq_one_letter_code
_entity_poly.pdbx_strand_id
1 'polypeptide(L)'
;VEELCQGIIENNITIRWASDVRVDQINRFSEAFLRLLKKSGCIKLYIGAESGDDDVLGLIDKKIMVSDTYKAADTLDKHKIIAEFFVIVGFPDNPKKDLGNSLRMIKKIKSSYPDHQFTPSIYTPYPATQLFEAAVKKGLRVPKKLEDWSEWNILSVRTPWINRKYLDCINMYSKYLYPLAFPSTAL
;
A
#
# COMPACT_ATOMS: atom_id res chain seq x y z
N VAL A 1 -10.98 -12.09 14.40
CA VAL A 1 -11.69 -11.76 13.14
C VAL A 1 -12.71 -12.85 12.82
N GLU A 2 -12.35 -14.13 12.93
CA GLU A 2 -13.23 -15.26 12.61
C GLU A 2 -14.51 -15.24 13.45
N GLU A 3 -14.39 -15.12 14.78
CA GLU A 3 -15.52 -14.97 15.71
C GLU A 3 -16.42 -13.78 15.39
N LEU A 4 -15.80 -12.64 15.01
CA LEU A 4 -16.54 -11.45 14.59
C LEU A 4 -17.38 -11.73 13.35
N CYS A 5 -16.76 -12.35 12.33
CA CYS A 5 -17.47 -12.71 11.10
C CYS A 5 -18.64 -13.69 11.36
N GLN A 6 -18.41 -14.68 12.21
CA GLN A 6 -19.45 -15.63 12.64
C GLN A 6 -20.58 -14.91 13.35
N GLY A 7 -20.26 -14.06 14.33
CA GLY A 7 -21.25 -13.27 15.07
C GLY A 7 -22.10 -12.35 14.18
N ILE A 8 -21.48 -11.70 13.18
CA ILE A 8 -22.20 -10.90 12.18
C ILE A 8 -23.23 -11.75 11.44
N ILE A 9 -22.82 -12.94 11.00
CA ILE A 9 -23.69 -13.85 10.22
C ILE A 9 -24.79 -14.43 11.08
N GLU A 10 -24.48 -14.93 12.28
CA GLU A 10 -25.42 -15.57 13.19
C GLU A 10 -26.51 -14.61 13.68
N ASN A 11 -26.15 -13.35 13.88
CA ASN A 11 -27.09 -12.31 14.29
C ASN A 11 -27.79 -11.61 13.12
N ASN A 12 -27.62 -12.11 11.88
CA ASN A 12 -28.20 -11.54 10.65
C ASN A 12 -27.90 -10.05 10.46
N ILE A 13 -26.69 -9.60 10.87
CA ILE A 13 -26.28 -8.20 10.73
C ILE A 13 -25.87 -7.94 9.29
N THR A 14 -26.55 -7.01 8.63
CA THR A 14 -26.21 -6.59 7.27
C THR A 14 -25.29 -5.38 7.31
N ILE A 15 -24.00 -5.58 7.08
CA ILE A 15 -22.98 -4.52 7.00
C ILE A 15 -22.04 -4.74 5.81
N ARG A 16 -21.37 -3.66 5.43
CA ARG A 16 -20.21 -3.72 4.53
C ARG A 16 -19.01 -3.19 5.29
N TRP A 17 -17.91 -3.92 5.27
CA TRP A 17 -16.74 -3.54 6.04
C TRP A 17 -15.43 -3.77 5.28
N ALA A 18 -14.40 -3.07 5.72
CA ALA A 18 -13.04 -3.20 5.24
C ALA A 18 -12.06 -3.27 6.41
N SER A 19 -10.88 -3.82 6.18
CA SER A 19 -9.84 -3.95 7.22
C SER A 19 -8.46 -3.95 6.62
N ASP A 20 -7.46 -3.67 7.45
CA ASP A 20 -6.06 -3.80 7.09
C ASP A 20 -5.58 -5.25 7.25
N VAL A 21 -4.70 -5.68 6.35
CA VAL A 21 -4.09 -7.01 6.41
C VAL A 21 -2.71 -6.99 5.74
N ARG A 22 -1.83 -7.87 6.17
CA ARG A 22 -0.52 -8.06 5.52
C ARG A 22 -0.64 -9.03 4.35
N VAL A 23 0.19 -8.82 3.31
CA VAL A 23 0.29 -9.71 2.14
C VAL A 23 0.51 -11.17 2.54
N ASP A 24 1.47 -11.41 3.45
CA ASP A 24 1.83 -12.77 3.88
C ASP A 24 0.71 -13.48 4.65
N GLN A 25 -0.18 -12.75 5.31
CA GLN A 25 -1.36 -13.31 5.97
C GLN A 25 -2.40 -13.78 4.96
N ILE A 26 -2.68 -12.98 3.93
CA ILE A 26 -3.62 -13.35 2.86
C ILE A 26 -3.22 -14.67 2.22
N ASN A 27 -1.93 -14.83 1.95
CA ASN A 27 -1.38 -16.04 1.33
C ASN A 27 -1.48 -17.30 2.21
N ARG A 28 -1.83 -17.14 3.49
CA ARG A 28 -2.06 -18.23 4.46
C ARG A 28 -3.53 -18.45 4.77
N PHE A 29 -4.43 -17.57 4.32
CA PHE A 29 -5.85 -17.72 4.57
C PHE A 29 -6.39 -18.99 3.89
N SER A 30 -7.19 -19.75 4.62
CA SER A 30 -7.92 -20.86 4.05
C SER A 30 -9.07 -20.39 3.16
N GLU A 31 -9.46 -21.21 2.21
CA GLU A 31 -10.64 -20.99 1.37
C GLU A 31 -11.91 -20.77 2.21
N ALA A 32 -12.03 -21.52 3.33
CA ALA A 32 -13.14 -21.38 4.25
C ALA A 32 -13.17 -20.00 4.91
N PHE A 33 -12.01 -19.51 5.34
CA PHE A 33 -11.90 -18.19 5.97
C PHE A 33 -12.18 -17.06 4.97
N LEU A 34 -11.69 -17.14 3.74
CA LEU A 34 -11.97 -16.16 2.70
C LEU A 34 -13.48 -16.09 2.37
N ARG A 35 -14.15 -17.25 2.28
CA ARG A 35 -15.61 -17.31 2.14
C ARG A 35 -16.34 -16.71 3.34
N LEU A 36 -15.85 -16.95 4.55
CA LEU A 36 -16.41 -16.38 5.78
C LEU A 36 -16.28 -14.84 5.79
N LEU A 37 -15.10 -14.29 5.46
CA LEU A 37 -14.89 -12.85 5.28
C LEU A 37 -15.92 -12.26 4.31
N LYS A 38 -16.06 -12.86 3.13
CA LYS A 38 -17.01 -12.37 2.13
C LYS A 38 -18.46 -12.44 2.61
N LYS A 39 -18.87 -13.54 3.24
CA LYS A 39 -20.21 -13.74 3.74
C LYS A 39 -20.59 -12.78 4.87
N SER A 40 -19.62 -12.39 5.70
CA SER A 40 -19.81 -11.41 6.77
C SER A 40 -19.87 -9.95 6.28
N GLY A 41 -19.74 -9.71 4.97
CA GLY A 41 -19.83 -8.39 4.36
C GLY A 41 -18.49 -7.70 4.14
N CYS A 42 -17.35 -8.41 4.21
CA CYS A 42 -16.06 -7.87 3.81
C CYS A 42 -16.07 -7.54 2.31
N ILE A 43 -15.86 -6.27 1.99
CA ILE A 43 -15.84 -5.79 0.61
C ILE A 43 -14.44 -5.44 0.13
N LYS A 44 -13.56 -5.06 1.05
CA LYS A 44 -12.22 -4.56 0.73
C LYS A 44 -11.21 -4.89 1.82
N LEU A 45 -9.97 -5.16 1.42
CA LEU A 45 -8.83 -5.26 2.31
C LEU A 45 -7.74 -4.26 1.89
N TYR A 46 -7.24 -3.50 2.86
CA TYR A 46 -6.12 -2.57 2.72
C TYR A 46 -4.82 -3.32 2.97
N ILE A 47 -3.88 -3.24 2.02
CA ILE A 47 -2.74 -4.14 1.96
C ILE A 47 -1.45 -3.36 1.72
N GLY A 48 -0.51 -3.42 2.67
CA GLY A 48 0.83 -2.86 2.47
C GLY A 48 1.66 -3.75 1.54
N ALA A 49 1.64 -3.48 0.24
CA ALA A 49 2.53 -4.10 -0.74
C ALA A 49 3.94 -3.47 -0.72
N GLU A 50 4.02 -2.23 -0.33
CA GLU A 50 5.17 -1.35 -0.15
C GLU A 50 5.93 -1.05 -1.44
N SER A 51 6.46 -2.06 -2.16
CA SER A 51 7.21 -1.87 -3.40
C SER A 51 7.01 -3.02 -4.38
N GLY A 52 7.18 -2.74 -5.65
CA GLY A 52 7.31 -3.74 -6.72
C GLY A 52 8.76 -4.17 -6.98
N ASP A 53 9.69 -3.85 -6.08
CA ASP A 53 11.10 -4.21 -6.17
C ASP A 53 11.52 -5.05 -4.96
N ASP A 54 11.97 -6.29 -5.20
CA ASP A 54 12.37 -7.21 -4.13
C ASP A 54 13.59 -6.71 -3.34
N ASP A 55 14.48 -5.95 -3.95
CA ASP A 55 15.62 -5.34 -3.24
C ASP A 55 15.11 -4.31 -2.21
N VAL A 56 14.10 -3.53 -2.58
CA VAL A 56 13.47 -2.57 -1.66
C VAL A 56 12.71 -3.30 -0.55
N LEU A 57 11.95 -4.35 -0.88
CA LEU A 57 11.26 -5.16 0.13
C LEU A 57 12.23 -5.78 1.14
N GLY A 58 13.40 -6.24 0.67
CA GLY A 58 14.48 -6.69 1.52
C GLY A 58 15.07 -5.60 2.39
N LEU A 59 15.31 -4.40 1.81
CA LEU A 59 15.86 -3.24 2.52
C LEU A 59 14.97 -2.77 3.68
N ILE A 60 13.65 -2.80 3.52
CA ILE A 60 12.68 -2.41 4.56
C ILE A 60 12.29 -3.59 5.47
N ASP A 61 12.94 -4.72 5.33
CA ASP A 61 12.70 -5.94 6.11
C ASP A 61 11.23 -6.42 6.10
N LYS A 62 10.55 -6.26 4.96
CA LYS A 62 9.11 -6.55 4.86
C LYS A 62 8.78 -8.05 4.95
N LYS A 63 9.77 -8.93 4.71
CA LYS A 63 9.64 -10.41 4.75
C LYS A 63 8.61 -10.95 3.74
N ILE A 64 8.41 -10.27 2.63
CA ILE A 64 7.61 -10.70 1.48
C ILE A 64 8.38 -10.44 0.19
N MET A 65 7.95 -11.07 -0.89
CA MET A 65 8.40 -10.81 -2.25
C MET A 65 7.27 -10.24 -3.10
N VAL A 66 7.59 -9.64 -4.23
CA VAL A 66 6.61 -9.13 -5.21
C VAL A 66 5.67 -10.24 -5.69
N SER A 67 6.17 -11.48 -5.78
CA SER A 67 5.36 -12.65 -6.11
C SER A 67 4.24 -12.92 -5.11
N ASP A 68 4.46 -12.61 -3.83
CA ASP A 68 3.44 -12.75 -2.79
C ASP A 68 2.28 -11.76 -2.99
N THR A 69 2.60 -10.55 -3.46
CA THR A 69 1.58 -9.54 -3.80
C THR A 69 0.73 -9.99 -4.99
N TYR A 70 1.34 -10.59 -6.02
CA TYR A 70 0.56 -11.17 -7.14
C TYR A 70 -0.36 -12.29 -6.67
N LYS A 71 0.14 -13.19 -5.82
CA LYS A 71 -0.67 -14.29 -5.26
C LYS A 71 -1.83 -13.76 -4.43
N ALA A 72 -1.59 -12.76 -3.58
CA ALA A 72 -2.64 -12.14 -2.78
C ALA A 72 -3.73 -11.49 -3.65
N ALA A 73 -3.34 -10.81 -4.73
CA ALA A 73 -4.28 -10.22 -5.68
C ALA A 73 -5.18 -11.29 -6.34
N ASP A 74 -4.59 -12.37 -6.86
CA ASP A 74 -5.33 -13.50 -7.45
C ASP A 74 -6.30 -14.14 -6.45
N THR A 75 -5.83 -14.37 -5.22
CA THR A 75 -6.62 -14.97 -4.14
C THR A 75 -7.85 -14.12 -3.81
N LEU A 76 -7.68 -12.82 -3.65
CA LEU A 76 -8.77 -11.91 -3.29
C LEU A 76 -9.77 -11.71 -4.45
N ASP A 77 -9.28 -11.64 -5.68
CA ASP A 77 -10.16 -11.54 -6.85
C ASP A 77 -11.09 -12.74 -6.98
N LYS A 78 -10.57 -13.96 -6.79
CA LYS A 78 -11.37 -15.20 -6.79
C LYS A 78 -12.52 -15.17 -5.77
N HIS A 79 -12.33 -14.47 -4.65
CA HIS A 79 -13.34 -14.33 -3.59
C HIS A 79 -14.16 -13.04 -3.71
N LYS A 80 -13.96 -12.25 -4.77
CA LYS A 80 -14.65 -10.98 -4.99
C LYS A 80 -14.48 -10.01 -3.81
N ILE A 81 -13.29 -9.99 -3.21
CA ILE A 81 -12.85 -9.03 -2.21
C ILE A 81 -11.87 -8.08 -2.89
N ILE A 82 -12.15 -6.79 -2.85
CA ILE A 82 -11.27 -5.78 -3.45
C ILE A 82 -10.00 -5.66 -2.61
N ALA A 83 -8.85 -5.73 -3.25
CA ALA A 83 -7.58 -5.33 -2.64
C ALA A 83 -7.31 -3.86 -2.94
N GLU A 84 -6.95 -3.08 -1.91
CA GLU A 84 -6.34 -1.77 -2.08
C GLU A 84 -4.89 -1.84 -1.61
N PHE A 85 -3.96 -1.87 -2.56
CA PHE A 85 -2.53 -1.99 -2.30
C PHE A 85 -1.90 -0.63 -2.06
N PHE A 86 -1.30 -0.43 -0.89
CA PHE A 86 -0.43 0.72 -0.62
C PHE A 86 0.96 0.44 -1.17
N VAL A 87 1.45 1.36 -1.99
CA VAL A 87 2.77 1.26 -2.63
C VAL A 87 3.57 2.51 -2.30
N ILE A 88 4.73 2.35 -1.71
CA ILE A 88 5.66 3.43 -1.42
C ILE A 88 6.72 3.45 -2.52
N VAL A 89 6.98 4.61 -3.10
CA VAL A 89 7.98 4.78 -4.14
C VAL A 89 9.01 5.84 -3.76
N GLY A 90 10.19 5.73 -4.34
CA GLY A 90 11.22 6.74 -4.14
C GLY A 90 12.12 6.49 -2.94
N PHE A 91 12.40 5.25 -2.65
CA PHE A 91 13.45 4.88 -1.70
C PHE A 91 14.83 5.36 -2.19
N PRO A 92 15.77 5.66 -1.26
CA PRO A 92 17.00 6.39 -1.59
C PRO A 92 17.99 5.62 -2.46
N ASP A 93 17.97 4.30 -2.52
CA ASP A 93 19.04 3.53 -3.19
C ASP A 93 18.94 3.55 -4.70
N ASN A 94 17.81 3.18 -5.27
CA ASN A 94 17.59 3.23 -6.71
C ASN A 94 16.14 3.64 -7.03
N PRO A 95 15.80 4.92 -6.84
CA PRO A 95 14.40 5.40 -6.95
C PRO A 95 13.79 5.19 -8.34
N LYS A 96 14.60 5.21 -9.40
CA LYS A 96 14.12 4.97 -10.78
C LYS A 96 13.78 3.50 -11.02
N LYS A 97 14.60 2.58 -10.51
CA LYS A 97 14.37 1.14 -10.61
C LYS A 97 13.14 0.75 -9.80
N ASP A 98 13.07 1.20 -8.55
CA ASP A 98 11.94 1.00 -7.65
C ASP A 98 10.61 1.47 -8.27
N LEU A 99 10.57 2.71 -8.75
CA LEU A 99 9.39 3.24 -9.44
C LEU A 99 9.02 2.41 -10.67
N GLY A 100 9.99 2.06 -11.51
CA GLY A 100 9.76 1.26 -12.71
C GLY A 100 9.21 -0.14 -12.40
N ASN A 101 9.73 -0.78 -11.35
CA ASN A 101 9.28 -2.09 -10.90
C ASN A 101 7.88 -2.02 -10.28
N SER A 102 7.63 -1.02 -9.45
CA SER A 102 6.32 -0.78 -8.83
C SER A 102 5.23 -0.49 -9.87
N LEU A 103 5.53 0.33 -10.88
CA LEU A 103 4.60 0.58 -11.99
C LEU A 103 4.32 -0.68 -12.82
N ARG A 104 5.31 -1.54 -13.03
CA ARG A 104 5.11 -2.83 -13.72
C ARG A 104 4.20 -3.76 -12.90
N MET A 105 4.41 -3.84 -11.59
CA MET A 105 3.55 -4.61 -10.68
C MET A 105 2.11 -4.10 -10.74
N ILE A 106 1.89 -2.79 -10.59
CA ILE A 106 0.57 -2.16 -10.67
C ILE A 106 -0.10 -2.48 -12.01
N LYS A 107 0.60 -2.24 -13.13
CA LYS A 107 0.08 -2.52 -14.46
C LYS A 107 -0.33 -3.97 -14.62
N LYS A 108 0.49 -4.92 -14.19
CA LYS A 108 0.22 -6.35 -14.29
C LYS A 108 -1.02 -6.73 -13.49
N ILE A 109 -1.15 -6.30 -12.24
CA ILE A 109 -2.32 -6.60 -11.40
C ILE A 109 -3.57 -5.96 -11.99
N LYS A 110 -3.52 -4.68 -12.37
CA LYS A 110 -4.67 -3.97 -12.97
C LYS A 110 -5.14 -4.58 -14.28
N SER A 111 -4.23 -5.12 -15.09
CA SER A 111 -4.60 -5.78 -16.34
C SER A 111 -5.30 -7.12 -16.12
N SER A 112 -4.99 -7.84 -15.05
CA SER A 112 -5.60 -9.14 -14.73
C SER A 112 -6.83 -9.00 -13.81
N TYR A 113 -6.81 -8.01 -12.91
CA TYR A 113 -7.81 -7.81 -11.86
C TYR A 113 -8.17 -6.32 -11.78
N PRO A 114 -9.03 -5.81 -12.67
CA PRO A 114 -9.30 -4.37 -12.82
C PRO A 114 -9.93 -3.72 -11.59
N ASP A 115 -10.62 -4.48 -10.74
CA ASP A 115 -11.29 -3.96 -9.55
C ASP A 115 -10.34 -3.65 -8.40
N HIS A 116 -9.14 -4.24 -8.38
CA HIS A 116 -8.14 -3.93 -7.35
C HIS A 116 -7.63 -2.50 -7.51
N GLN A 117 -7.32 -1.88 -6.38
CA GLN A 117 -6.95 -0.48 -6.27
C GLN A 117 -5.50 -0.33 -5.80
N PHE A 118 -4.90 0.81 -6.10
CA PHE A 118 -3.53 1.13 -5.70
C PHE A 118 -3.45 2.56 -5.21
N THR A 119 -2.91 2.74 -4.00
CA THR A 119 -2.62 4.05 -3.43
C THR A 119 -1.11 4.24 -3.33
N PRO A 120 -0.49 4.90 -4.31
CA PRO A 120 0.93 5.22 -4.26
C PRO A 120 1.18 6.38 -3.29
N SER A 121 2.26 6.26 -2.54
CA SER A 121 2.80 7.32 -1.69
C SER A 121 4.30 7.48 -1.90
N ILE A 122 4.83 8.63 -1.50
CA ILE A 122 6.26 8.91 -1.58
C ILE A 122 6.92 8.51 -0.27
N TYR A 123 8.07 7.86 -0.39
CA TYR A 123 8.86 7.52 0.78
C TYR A 123 9.18 8.78 1.61
N THR A 124 8.69 8.80 2.83
CA THR A 124 8.93 9.86 3.81
C THR A 124 9.82 9.28 4.92
N PRO A 125 11.09 9.70 5.01
CA PRO A 125 11.99 9.22 6.06
C PRO A 125 11.51 9.68 7.44
N TYR A 126 11.38 8.77 8.39
CA TYR A 126 11.08 9.09 9.78
C TYR A 126 12.31 8.91 10.68
N PRO A 127 12.57 9.82 11.63
CA PRO A 127 13.68 9.72 12.57
C PRO A 127 13.72 8.37 13.29
N ALA A 128 14.90 7.97 13.72
CA ALA A 128 15.17 6.70 14.41
C ALA A 128 14.95 5.43 13.57
N THR A 129 14.80 5.54 12.25
CA THR A 129 14.83 4.39 11.36
C THR A 129 16.17 4.27 10.63
N GLN A 130 16.61 3.03 10.30
CA GLN A 130 17.85 2.81 9.55
C GLN A 130 17.85 3.58 8.22
N LEU A 131 16.70 3.64 7.55
CA LEU A 131 16.55 4.34 6.29
C LEU A 131 16.62 5.86 6.44
N PHE A 132 16.29 6.41 7.61
CA PHE A 132 16.45 7.84 7.86
C PHE A 132 17.92 8.26 7.84
N GLU A 133 18.79 7.49 8.48
CA GLU A 133 20.24 7.76 8.48
C GLU A 133 20.83 7.66 7.06
N ALA A 134 20.40 6.66 6.29
CA ALA A 134 20.79 6.54 4.90
C ALA A 134 20.32 7.73 4.05
N ALA A 135 19.10 8.20 4.30
CA ALA A 135 18.55 9.39 3.66
C ALA A 135 19.33 10.66 3.99
N VAL A 136 19.72 10.85 5.25
CA VAL A 136 20.56 11.99 5.70
C VAL A 136 21.92 11.96 5.00
N LYS A 137 22.57 10.79 4.92
CA LYS A 137 23.82 10.62 4.17
C LYS A 137 23.69 10.96 2.68
N LYS A 138 22.51 10.80 2.10
CA LYS A 138 22.17 11.16 0.72
C LYS A 138 21.67 12.61 0.54
N GLY A 139 21.83 13.44 1.56
CA GLY A 139 21.56 14.88 1.50
C GLY A 139 20.16 15.30 1.90
N LEU A 140 19.39 14.44 2.59
CA LEU A 140 18.13 14.84 3.17
C LEU A 140 18.35 15.95 4.19
N ARG A 141 17.64 17.07 4.03
CA ARG A 141 17.68 18.19 4.99
C ARG A 141 16.73 17.90 6.12
N VAL A 142 17.28 17.77 7.32
CA VAL A 142 16.52 17.49 8.54
C VAL A 142 16.20 18.82 9.25
N PRO A 143 14.96 19.02 9.74
CA PRO A 143 14.60 20.16 10.54
C PRO A 143 15.50 20.28 11.79
N LYS A 144 15.93 21.51 12.10
CA LYS A 144 16.78 21.80 13.27
C LYS A 144 15.99 22.28 14.48
N LYS A 145 14.79 22.81 14.25
CA LYS A 145 13.88 23.32 15.28
C LYS A 145 12.63 22.47 15.32
N LEU A 146 11.99 22.41 16.48
CA LEU A 146 10.78 21.64 16.68
C LEU A 146 9.65 22.11 15.76
N GLU A 147 9.53 23.41 15.58
CA GLU A 147 8.49 24.04 14.76
C GLU A 147 8.56 23.59 13.29
N ASP A 148 9.79 23.39 12.77
CA ASP A 148 10.00 22.98 11.38
C ASP A 148 9.53 21.55 11.11
N TRP A 149 9.35 20.72 12.15
CA TRP A 149 8.81 19.35 12.01
C TRP A 149 7.33 19.33 11.68
N SER A 150 6.60 20.42 11.88
CA SER A 150 5.19 20.54 11.45
C SER A 150 5.03 20.35 9.95
N GLU A 151 6.05 20.73 9.16
CA GLU A 151 6.11 20.54 7.72
C GLU A 151 6.61 19.16 7.29
N TRP A 152 6.98 18.29 8.26
CA TRP A 152 7.49 16.95 7.97
C TRP A 152 6.37 15.94 7.83
N ASN A 153 5.79 15.89 6.67
CA ASN A 153 4.70 14.97 6.38
C ASN A 153 4.81 14.42 4.95
N ILE A 154 4.01 13.40 4.64
CA ILE A 154 4.03 12.67 3.37
C ILE A 154 3.83 13.55 2.12
N LEU A 155 3.24 14.73 2.27
CA LEU A 155 2.96 15.64 1.17
C LEU A 155 4.03 16.73 0.98
N SER A 156 4.77 17.06 2.04
CA SER A 156 5.70 18.20 2.06
C SER A 156 7.17 17.79 2.09
N VAL A 157 7.52 16.63 2.62
CA VAL A 157 8.93 16.18 2.64
C VAL A 157 9.45 15.99 1.23
N ARG A 158 10.56 16.67 0.94
CA ARG A 158 11.24 16.60 -0.36
C ARG A 158 12.54 15.85 -0.21
N THR A 159 12.60 14.72 -0.86
CA THR A 159 13.80 13.89 -0.93
C THR A 159 14.67 14.34 -2.10
N PRO A 160 15.98 14.62 -1.90
CA PRO A 160 16.83 15.23 -2.93
C PRO A 160 17.14 14.31 -4.11
N TRP A 161 16.91 13.01 -3.97
CA TRP A 161 17.16 12.00 -5.00
C TRP A 161 15.97 11.73 -5.93
N ILE A 162 14.80 12.35 -5.68
CA ILE A 162 13.63 12.22 -6.54
C ILE A 162 13.41 13.52 -7.32
N ASN A 163 13.21 13.37 -8.63
CA ASN A 163 12.90 14.51 -9.50
C ASN A 163 11.51 15.07 -9.13
N ARG A 164 11.42 16.39 -9.02
CA ARG A 164 10.18 17.13 -8.70
C ARG A 164 8.99 16.73 -9.58
N LYS A 165 9.21 16.51 -10.87
CA LYS A 165 8.14 16.08 -11.79
C LYS A 165 7.50 14.76 -11.36
N TYR A 166 8.28 13.81 -10.85
CA TYR A 166 7.74 12.53 -10.34
C TYR A 166 6.94 12.73 -9.07
N LEU A 167 7.43 13.59 -8.16
CA LEU A 167 6.71 13.95 -6.94
C LEU A 167 5.35 14.57 -7.28
N ASP A 168 5.34 15.52 -8.20
CA ASP A 168 4.13 16.22 -8.62
C ASP A 168 3.14 15.26 -9.29
N CYS A 169 3.60 14.31 -10.13
CA CYS A 169 2.75 13.29 -10.74
C CYS A 169 2.11 12.35 -9.70
N ILE A 170 2.89 11.84 -8.73
CA ILE A 170 2.37 10.94 -7.70
C ILE A 170 1.39 11.68 -6.79
N ASN A 171 1.72 12.90 -6.37
CA ASN A 171 0.84 13.74 -5.57
C ASN A 171 -0.47 14.08 -6.31
N MET A 172 -0.37 14.40 -7.60
CA MET A 172 -1.54 14.64 -8.43
C MET A 172 -2.41 13.40 -8.54
N TYR A 173 -1.80 12.22 -8.77
CA TYR A 173 -2.54 10.95 -8.81
C TYR A 173 -3.23 10.69 -7.47
N SER A 174 -2.48 10.70 -6.37
CA SER A 174 -3.01 10.35 -5.04
C SER A 174 -4.08 11.35 -4.57
N LYS A 175 -3.91 12.64 -4.86
CA LYS A 175 -4.79 13.70 -4.35
C LYS A 175 -6.04 13.93 -5.21
N TYR A 176 -5.92 13.79 -6.53
CA TYR A 176 -6.98 14.19 -7.46
C TYR A 176 -7.50 13.04 -8.32
N LEU A 177 -6.63 12.27 -8.94
CA LEU A 177 -7.06 11.24 -9.89
C LEU A 177 -7.60 9.99 -9.18
N TYR A 178 -6.97 9.57 -8.08
CA TYR A 178 -7.42 8.40 -7.33
C TYR A 178 -8.85 8.57 -6.77
N PRO A 179 -9.19 9.66 -6.05
CA PRO A 179 -10.56 9.87 -5.57
C PRO A 179 -11.61 9.98 -6.68
N LEU A 180 -11.23 10.49 -7.87
CA LEU A 180 -12.14 10.57 -9.02
C LEU A 180 -12.33 9.21 -9.71
N ALA A 181 -11.26 8.42 -9.82
CA ALA A 181 -11.31 7.09 -10.43
C ALA A 181 -11.98 6.04 -9.52
N PHE A 182 -11.85 6.23 -8.21
CA PHE A 182 -12.43 5.36 -7.18
C PHE A 182 -13.16 6.23 -6.16
N PRO A 183 -14.30 6.84 -6.54
CA PRO A 183 -15.10 7.60 -5.60
C PRO A 183 -15.38 6.67 -4.42
N SER A 184 -15.14 7.16 -3.20
CA SER A 184 -15.52 6.46 -1.99
C SER A 184 -17.02 6.23 -2.10
N THR A 185 -17.42 5.07 -2.61
CA THR A 185 -18.79 4.61 -2.42
C THR A 185 -18.95 4.59 -0.92
N ALA A 186 -19.78 5.49 -0.42
CA ALA A 186 -20.09 5.55 1.01
C ALA A 186 -20.30 4.12 1.50
N LEU A 187 -19.50 3.75 2.50
CA LEU A 187 -19.63 2.50 3.22
C LEU A 187 -21.04 2.41 3.79
#